data_7f80bb16ca1384328bf9aa0023024c90
#
_entry.id   7f80bb16ca1384328bf9aa0023024c90
#
_cell.length_a   1.000
_cell.length_b   1.000
_cell.length_c   1.000
_cell.angle_alpha   90.00
_cell.angle_beta   90.00
_cell.angle_gamma   90.00
#
_symmetry.space_group_name_H-M   'P 1'
#
loop_
_entity.id
_entity.type
_entity.pdbx_description
1 polymer ?
#
loop_
_entity_poly.entity_id
_entity_poly.type
_entity_poly.pdbx_seq_one_letter_code
_entity_poly.pdbx_strand_id
1 'polypeptide(L)'
;MSERINHGRRGFLAFGLLAAGGWRHAAIAASLPLADASTVPLAELMYGQVRFGPGPLYQQARENHRLVLSLDEDALLRPFRVRAGQRAPGHDLGGWYDTYAFAPGATFGQWMSALARYYAINGDAPTRAKVQRLVRAYAATIDADGGFYRNNRFPAYTYDKLVGGLLDAQRLSGDDAALATLARTTRAAVPFLPPRAMPRNEHAQPGEDFSQHAWDESYTLPENQFQAWASTGDRRHLELARRFLYDEFFAALARGDNVLPGKHAYSHVNALSSAAKAHLSLGSPMHLAAAQQGFDMIAAQSFATGGWGPDEHFVIPGSGALAASLADMTKSFETPCGAYAHFKLTRYLLRITRDSRYGDSMERVLYNTVLGAIPIQPDGHAFYYSDYTRQAKKTFHPDRWPCCSGTLPMIAADYAISTCFSDPHGIYVNLYVPAQVTWKQNNQTCGLSIQTDYPYAAAVIMTLQLPSAQTFTLNLRIPAWAQGAGVSINGKREAEPLQPGRFAAIRREWRSADRIELQLPLMQRLESIDGAHPQTVALLAGPLVLMRVFDADDSAASTVTRTRLLAAQRDPNGRHEWRALTEGGSHTLKPFLDIGGESYSAYQEVLPA
;
A
#
# COMPACT_ATOMS: atom_id res chain seq x y z
N MET A 1 61.27 -30.53 -8.15
CA MET A 1 62.25 -29.45 -8.07
C MET A 1 61.44 -28.22 -7.69
N SER A 2 61.24 -27.92 -6.40
CA SER A 2 62.14 -27.17 -5.49
C SER A 2 62.32 -25.77 -6.03
N GLU A 3 62.02 -24.69 -5.42
CA GLU A 3 62.04 -24.17 -4.04
C GLU A 3 61.40 -22.79 -4.06
N ARG A 4 60.52 -22.35 -3.17
CA ARG A 4 60.71 -21.73 -1.85
C ARG A 4 61.45 -20.37 -1.81
N ILE A 5 60.80 -19.49 -1.05
CA ILE A 5 61.34 -18.45 -0.10
C ILE A 5 61.42 -17.04 -0.67
N ASN A 6 61.08 -15.96 0.02
CA ASN A 6 60.53 -15.55 1.31
C ASN A 6 60.63 -14.01 1.44
N HIS A 7 59.74 -13.40 2.19
CA HIS A 7 59.85 -12.14 2.97
C HIS A 7 60.37 -10.79 2.40
N GLY A 8 59.66 -9.77 2.74
CA GLY A 8 60.22 -8.42 2.88
C GLY A 8 59.23 -7.28 3.15
N ARG A 9 59.12 -6.94 4.36
CA ARG A 9 58.43 -5.90 5.13
C ARG A 9 58.64 -4.44 4.66
N ARG A 10 57.61 -3.61 4.96
CA ARG A 10 57.60 -2.23 5.47
C ARG A 10 57.77 -1.05 4.47
N GLY A 11 56.83 -0.15 4.59
CA GLY A 11 56.92 1.24 4.20
C GLY A 11 55.63 2.01 4.47
N PHE A 12 55.55 2.66 5.63
CA PHE A 12 54.55 3.69 6.00
C PHE A 12 54.76 4.92 5.11
N LEU A 13 53.69 5.53 4.66
CA LEU A 13 53.56 7.00 4.58
C LEU A 13 52.10 7.40 4.57
N ALA A 14 51.75 8.20 5.57
CA ALA A 14 50.48 8.90 5.70
C ALA A 14 50.49 10.16 4.83
N PHE A 15 49.33 10.56 4.31
CA PHE A 15 48.85 11.95 4.26
C PHE A 15 47.58 12.03 3.39
N GLY A 16 46.57 12.65 3.94
CA GLY A 16 45.66 13.52 3.26
C GLY A 16 44.17 13.29 3.56
N LEU A 17 43.65 13.87 4.64
CA LEU A 17 42.22 14.07 4.84
C LEU A 17 41.64 14.94 3.73
N LEU A 18 40.62 14.45 3.06
CA LEU A 18 39.57 15.28 2.47
C LEU A 18 38.22 14.66 2.82
N ALA A 19 37.52 15.37 3.71
CA ALA A 19 36.17 15.03 4.12
C ALA A 19 35.18 15.31 2.99
N ALA A 20 34.74 14.28 2.29
CA ALA A 20 33.55 14.32 1.46
C ALA A 20 32.45 13.57 2.22
N GLY A 21 31.51 14.33 2.79
CA GLY A 21 30.34 13.80 3.49
C GLY A 21 29.38 13.12 2.51
N GLY A 22 29.64 11.85 2.22
CA GLY A 22 28.69 10.96 1.57
C GLY A 22 27.90 10.25 2.64
N TRP A 23 26.61 10.50 2.71
CA TRP A 23 25.70 9.68 3.50
C TRP A 23 25.60 8.31 2.84
N ARG A 24 26.45 7.40 3.27
CA ARG A 24 26.27 5.99 3.00
C ARG A 24 25.01 5.53 3.72
N HIS A 25 24.10 4.90 3.01
CA HIS A 25 23.15 4.01 3.64
C HIS A 25 23.96 2.99 4.46
N ALA A 26 24.02 3.21 5.76
CA ALA A 26 24.61 2.27 6.67
C ALA A 26 23.74 1.03 6.66
N ALA A 27 24.23 -0.04 6.09
CA ALA A 27 23.76 -1.36 6.42
C ALA A 27 24.00 -1.55 7.92
N ILE A 28 22.98 -1.35 8.74
CA ILE A 28 23.02 -1.68 10.15
C ILE A 28 22.72 -3.18 10.25
N ALA A 29 23.75 -3.98 10.10
CA ALA A 29 23.78 -5.29 10.72
C ALA A 29 24.06 -5.07 12.20
N ALA A 30 23.17 -5.54 13.03
CA ALA A 30 23.21 -5.98 14.38
C ALA A 30 21.94 -5.54 15.11
N SER A 31 20.91 -6.34 14.99
CA SER A 31 19.81 -6.34 15.92
C SER A 31 20.34 -6.78 17.29
N LEU A 32 20.38 -5.86 18.25
CA LEU A 32 20.40 -6.25 19.65
C LEU A 32 19.13 -7.07 19.92
N PRO A 33 19.21 -8.16 20.68
CA PRO A 33 18.03 -8.94 21.01
C PRO A 33 17.07 -8.04 21.79
N LEU A 34 15.90 -7.77 21.21
CA LEU A 34 14.78 -7.22 21.94
C LEU A 34 14.38 -8.28 22.99
N ALA A 35 14.57 -7.94 24.26
CA ALA A 35 14.04 -8.73 25.35
C ALA A 35 12.51 -8.85 25.15
N ASP A 36 11.97 -10.08 25.15
CA ASP A 36 10.54 -10.42 25.05
C ASP A 36 9.80 -9.92 23.81
N ALA A 37 10.29 -10.22 22.62
CA ALA A 37 9.45 -10.18 21.43
C ALA A 37 8.45 -11.34 21.50
N SER A 38 7.18 -11.05 21.81
CA SER A 38 6.09 -12.00 21.64
C SER A 38 6.18 -12.59 20.23
N THR A 39 6.23 -13.91 20.10
CA THR A 39 6.22 -14.61 18.82
C THR A 39 4.86 -14.48 18.09
N VAL A 40 3.86 -13.92 18.77
CA VAL A 40 2.53 -13.71 18.22
C VAL A 40 2.48 -12.37 17.47
N PRO A 41 2.05 -12.36 16.20
CA PRO A 41 1.89 -11.14 15.43
C PRO A 41 0.92 -10.16 16.09
N LEU A 42 1.11 -8.84 15.87
CA LEU A 42 0.14 -7.85 16.28
C LEU A 42 -1.23 -8.15 15.66
N ALA A 43 -2.29 -7.97 16.45
CA ALA A 43 -3.66 -8.06 15.98
C ALA A 43 -4.05 -6.78 15.21
N GLU A 44 -4.66 -6.94 14.05
CA GLU A 44 -5.37 -5.85 13.38
C GLU A 44 -6.62 -5.48 14.20
N LEU A 45 -6.92 -4.20 14.26
CA LEU A 45 -8.24 -3.78 14.71
C LEU A 45 -9.28 -4.09 13.63
N MET A 46 -10.49 -4.42 14.06
CA MET A 46 -11.60 -4.64 13.12
C MET A 46 -12.00 -3.32 12.43
N TYR A 47 -12.52 -3.38 11.22
CA TYR A 47 -12.91 -2.19 10.44
C TYR A 47 -13.76 -1.18 11.23
N GLY A 48 -14.75 -1.65 11.99
CA GLY A 48 -15.62 -0.79 12.80
C GLY A 48 -14.99 -0.23 14.08
N GLN A 49 -13.78 -0.67 14.43
CA GLN A 49 -13.07 -0.20 15.62
C GLN A 49 -12.29 1.10 15.37
N VAL A 50 -12.12 1.50 14.12
CA VAL A 50 -11.49 2.77 13.73
C VAL A 50 -12.48 3.57 12.88
N ARG A 51 -12.92 4.71 13.40
CA ARG A 51 -13.83 5.63 12.71
C ARG A 51 -13.12 6.94 12.47
N PHE A 52 -12.89 7.27 11.20
CA PHE A 52 -12.24 8.51 10.81
C PHE A 52 -13.12 9.73 11.10
N GLY A 53 -12.48 10.78 11.60
CA GLY A 53 -13.02 12.13 11.60
C GLY A 53 -12.97 12.75 10.20
N PRO A 54 -13.52 13.98 10.03
CA PRO A 54 -13.43 14.72 8.78
C PRO A 54 -11.97 14.86 8.32
N GLY A 55 -11.73 14.67 7.02
CA GLY A 55 -10.41 14.75 6.41
C GLY A 55 -10.32 13.94 5.11
N PRO A 56 -9.16 13.98 4.44
CA PRO A 56 -9.00 13.37 3.11
C PRO A 56 -9.29 11.85 3.08
N LEU A 57 -8.84 11.10 4.12
CA LEU A 57 -9.10 9.65 4.19
C LEU A 57 -10.59 9.34 4.29
N TYR A 58 -11.31 10.06 5.15
CA TYR A 58 -12.75 9.93 5.30
C TYR A 58 -13.48 10.27 4.00
N GLN A 59 -13.07 11.36 3.36
CA GLN A 59 -13.67 11.80 2.10
C GLN A 59 -13.49 10.75 1.01
N GLN A 60 -12.26 10.29 0.77
CA GLN A 60 -11.97 9.28 -0.26
C GLN A 60 -12.71 7.96 0.02
N ALA A 61 -12.75 7.49 1.27
CA ALA A 61 -13.50 6.30 1.64
C ALA A 61 -15.01 6.47 1.37
N ARG A 62 -15.58 7.61 1.72
CA ARG A 62 -17.00 7.92 1.49
C ARG A 62 -17.37 8.00 0.00
N GLU A 63 -16.53 8.61 -0.82
CA GLU A 63 -16.72 8.72 -2.26
C GLU A 63 -16.69 7.35 -2.92
N ASN A 64 -15.71 6.53 -2.59
CA ASN A 64 -15.60 5.16 -3.09
C ASN A 64 -16.77 4.27 -2.63
N HIS A 65 -17.20 4.38 -1.36
CA HIS A 65 -18.38 3.67 -0.87
C HIS A 65 -19.64 4.03 -1.66
N ARG A 66 -19.89 5.32 -1.87
CA ARG A 66 -21.04 5.78 -2.66
C ARG A 66 -21.01 5.24 -4.08
N LEU A 67 -19.85 5.26 -4.73
CA LEU A 67 -19.72 4.75 -6.09
C LEU A 67 -20.07 3.25 -6.13
N VAL A 68 -19.41 2.40 -5.34
CA VAL A 68 -19.66 0.95 -5.41
C VAL A 68 -21.07 0.57 -4.95
N LEU A 69 -21.67 1.37 -4.06
CA LEU A 69 -23.07 1.19 -3.65
C LEU A 69 -24.04 1.56 -4.77
N SER A 70 -23.72 2.53 -5.63
CA SER A 70 -24.59 2.99 -6.72
C SER A 70 -24.55 2.11 -7.97
N LEU A 71 -23.54 1.23 -8.14
CA LEU A 71 -23.41 0.39 -9.32
C LEU A 71 -24.65 -0.52 -9.48
N ASP A 72 -25.18 -0.58 -10.70
CA ASP A 72 -26.35 -1.42 -11.01
C ASP A 72 -26.04 -2.91 -10.88
N GLU A 73 -26.86 -3.65 -10.13
CA GLU A 73 -26.61 -5.06 -9.83
C GLU A 73 -26.74 -5.96 -11.07
N ASP A 74 -27.65 -5.64 -11.98
CA ASP A 74 -27.82 -6.40 -13.21
C ASP A 74 -26.65 -6.18 -14.17
N ALA A 75 -26.13 -4.94 -14.24
CA ALA A 75 -24.90 -4.65 -14.99
C ALA A 75 -23.68 -5.36 -14.39
N LEU A 76 -23.53 -5.39 -13.06
CA LEU A 76 -22.46 -6.12 -12.37
C LEU A 76 -22.50 -7.63 -12.66
N LEU A 77 -23.68 -8.21 -12.76
CA LEU A 77 -23.87 -9.65 -12.96
C LEU A 77 -23.88 -10.06 -14.44
N ARG A 78 -23.95 -9.11 -15.36
CA ARG A 78 -24.10 -9.38 -16.79
C ARG A 78 -23.00 -10.29 -17.35
N PRO A 79 -21.68 -10.08 -17.11
CA PRO A 79 -20.64 -10.97 -17.64
C PRO A 79 -20.80 -12.41 -17.18
N PHE A 80 -21.22 -12.63 -15.95
CA PHE A 80 -21.43 -13.97 -15.39
C PHE A 80 -22.68 -14.66 -15.99
N ARG A 81 -23.80 -13.93 -16.11
CA ARG A 81 -25.03 -14.44 -16.70
C ARG A 81 -24.86 -14.80 -18.18
N VAL A 82 -24.25 -13.91 -18.97
CA VAL A 82 -24.01 -14.15 -20.41
C VAL A 82 -23.16 -15.39 -20.62
N ARG A 83 -22.07 -15.52 -19.87
CA ARG A 83 -21.17 -16.68 -19.97
C ARG A 83 -21.79 -17.99 -19.46
N ALA A 84 -22.75 -17.91 -18.57
CA ALA A 84 -23.56 -19.05 -18.13
C ALA A 84 -24.77 -19.36 -19.06
N GLY A 85 -24.92 -18.66 -20.17
CA GLY A 85 -26.03 -18.83 -21.11
C GLY A 85 -27.39 -18.40 -20.56
N GLN A 86 -27.41 -17.52 -19.55
CA GLN A 86 -28.62 -17.06 -18.88
C GLN A 86 -29.11 -15.72 -19.46
N ARG A 87 -30.39 -15.40 -19.22
CA ARG A 87 -30.89 -14.06 -19.49
C ARG A 87 -30.09 -13.04 -18.65
N ALA A 88 -29.51 -12.06 -19.31
CA ALA A 88 -28.65 -11.04 -18.71
C ALA A 88 -29.27 -9.64 -18.90
N PRO A 89 -30.21 -9.22 -18.01
CA PRO A 89 -30.71 -7.85 -17.99
C PRO A 89 -29.60 -6.90 -17.58
N GLY A 90 -29.82 -5.60 -17.74
CA GLY A 90 -28.84 -4.56 -17.46
C GLY A 90 -28.04 -4.19 -18.70
N HIS A 91 -27.33 -3.07 -18.60
CA HIS A 91 -26.42 -2.59 -19.65
C HIS A 91 -24.99 -3.11 -19.40
N ASP A 92 -24.19 -3.12 -20.46
CA ASP A 92 -22.76 -3.35 -20.31
C ASP A 92 -22.10 -2.15 -19.62
N LEU A 93 -21.30 -2.40 -18.59
CA LEU A 93 -20.48 -1.36 -17.97
C LEU A 93 -19.39 -0.87 -18.94
N GLY A 94 -19.01 -1.70 -19.87
CA GLY A 94 -17.95 -1.42 -20.83
C GLY A 94 -16.54 -1.57 -20.26
N GLY A 95 -15.56 -1.07 -21.01
CA GLY A 95 -14.16 -1.09 -20.62
C GLY A 95 -13.62 -2.50 -20.34
N TRP A 96 -12.81 -2.67 -19.30
CA TRP A 96 -12.23 -3.96 -18.94
C TRP A 96 -13.22 -4.96 -18.38
N TYR A 97 -14.35 -4.49 -17.86
CA TYR A 97 -15.33 -5.31 -17.13
C TYR A 97 -16.27 -6.11 -18.03
N ASP A 98 -16.49 -5.65 -19.25
CA ASP A 98 -17.47 -6.22 -20.17
C ASP A 98 -17.26 -7.72 -20.42
N THR A 99 -18.34 -8.41 -20.87
CA THR A 99 -18.38 -9.87 -21.08
C THR A 99 -17.27 -10.41 -21.96
N TYR A 100 -16.87 -9.65 -22.99
CA TYR A 100 -15.85 -10.03 -23.98
C TYR A 100 -14.62 -9.11 -23.97
N ALA A 101 -14.50 -8.29 -22.92
CA ALA A 101 -13.42 -7.33 -22.77
C ALA A 101 -12.12 -7.96 -22.24
N PHE A 102 -11.18 -7.11 -21.81
CA PHE A 102 -9.85 -7.52 -21.35
C PHE A 102 -9.92 -8.45 -20.12
N ALA A 103 -10.71 -8.11 -19.09
CA ALA A 103 -10.82 -8.88 -17.85
C ALA A 103 -12.28 -8.99 -17.36
N PRO A 104 -13.12 -9.81 -18.03
CA PRO A 104 -14.55 -9.87 -17.78
C PRO A 104 -14.87 -10.18 -16.32
N GLY A 105 -15.67 -9.33 -15.68
CA GLY A 105 -16.12 -9.52 -14.31
C GLY A 105 -15.03 -9.49 -13.23
N ALA A 106 -13.77 -9.19 -13.56
CA ALA A 106 -12.66 -9.33 -12.63
C ALA A 106 -12.79 -8.45 -11.38
N THR A 107 -13.27 -7.21 -11.51
CA THR A 107 -13.45 -6.28 -10.38
C THR A 107 -14.68 -6.58 -9.51
N PHE A 108 -15.58 -7.48 -9.94
CA PHE A 108 -16.80 -7.82 -9.16
C PHE A 108 -16.49 -8.27 -7.74
N GLY A 109 -15.54 -9.21 -7.58
CA GLY A 109 -15.11 -9.68 -6.26
C GLY A 109 -14.52 -8.57 -5.40
N GLN A 110 -13.78 -7.63 -6.00
CA GLN A 110 -13.20 -6.49 -5.30
C GLN A 110 -14.28 -5.49 -4.84
N TRP A 111 -15.26 -5.18 -5.67
CA TRP A 111 -16.38 -4.32 -5.28
C TRP A 111 -17.25 -4.95 -4.18
N MET A 112 -17.51 -6.24 -4.25
CA MET A 112 -18.21 -6.99 -3.19
C MET A 112 -17.42 -6.97 -1.88
N SER A 113 -16.09 -7.16 -1.95
CA SER A 113 -15.18 -7.03 -0.81
C SER A 113 -15.22 -5.62 -0.22
N ALA A 114 -15.12 -4.58 -1.06
CA ALA A 114 -15.18 -3.18 -0.62
C ALA A 114 -16.51 -2.87 0.09
N LEU A 115 -17.65 -3.29 -0.48
CA LEU A 115 -18.96 -3.14 0.16
C LEU A 115 -19.02 -3.81 1.54
N ALA A 116 -18.50 -5.04 1.66
CA ALA A 116 -18.47 -5.76 2.94
C ALA A 116 -17.61 -5.03 3.99
N ARG A 117 -16.46 -4.46 3.58
CA ARG A 117 -15.58 -3.64 4.42
C ARG A 117 -16.27 -2.35 4.87
N TYR A 118 -16.93 -1.63 3.95
CA TYR A 118 -17.68 -0.42 4.29
C TYR A 118 -18.84 -0.70 5.24
N TYR A 119 -19.56 -1.80 5.05
CA TYR A 119 -20.56 -2.23 6.02
C TYR A 119 -19.93 -2.46 7.40
N ALA A 120 -18.79 -3.12 7.48
CA ALA A 120 -18.10 -3.36 8.74
C ALA A 120 -17.62 -2.06 9.42
N ILE A 121 -17.32 -0.99 8.64
CA ILE A 121 -16.93 0.33 9.16
C ILE A 121 -18.14 1.06 9.75
N ASN A 122 -19.27 1.08 9.06
CA ASN A 122 -20.38 2.02 9.34
C ASN A 122 -21.70 1.38 9.74
N GLY A 123 -21.86 0.06 9.56
CA GLY A 123 -23.11 -0.68 9.87
C GLY A 123 -24.27 -0.40 8.92
N ASP A 124 -24.00 0.16 7.72
CA ASP A 124 -25.03 0.60 6.77
C ASP A 124 -25.87 -0.56 6.23
N ALA A 125 -27.14 -0.61 6.60
CA ALA A 125 -28.04 -1.69 6.23
C ALA A 125 -28.27 -1.85 4.71
N PRO A 126 -28.43 -0.77 3.89
CA PRO A 126 -28.46 -0.87 2.44
C PRO A 126 -27.22 -1.53 1.84
N THR A 127 -26.02 -1.21 2.34
CA THR A 127 -24.76 -1.84 1.92
C THR A 127 -24.75 -3.33 2.19
N ARG A 128 -25.12 -3.76 3.41
CA ARG A 128 -25.25 -5.18 3.75
C ARG A 128 -26.22 -5.90 2.83
N ALA A 129 -27.40 -5.31 2.63
CA ALA A 129 -28.44 -5.90 1.78
C ALA A 129 -27.96 -6.08 0.34
N LYS A 130 -27.18 -5.12 -0.20
CA LYS A 130 -26.57 -5.24 -1.54
C LYS A 130 -25.55 -6.38 -1.59
N VAL A 131 -24.65 -6.50 -0.63
CA VAL A 131 -23.71 -7.63 -0.56
C VAL A 131 -24.47 -8.96 -0.62
N GLN A 132 -25.50 -9.13 0.22
CA GLN A 132 -26.30 -10.34 0.27
C GLN A 132 -27.04 -10.66 -1.05
N ARG A 133 -27.55 -9.65 -1.75
CA ARG A 133 -28.17 -9.85 -3.07
C ARG A 133 -27.15 -10.25 -4.12
N LEU A 134 -25.98 -9.59 -4.13
CA LEU A 134 -24.88 -9.90 -5.06
C LEU A 134 -24.37 -11.33 -4.87
N VAL A 135 -24.17 -11.79 -3.62
CA VAL A 135 -23.76 -13.17 -3.33
C VAL A 135 -24.76 -14.16 -3.88
N ARG A 136 -26.07 -13.99 -3.57
CA ARG A 136 -27.13 -14.90 -4.05
C ARG A 136 -27.27 -14.88 -5.57
N ALA A 137 -27.25 -13.71 -6.17
CA ALA A 137 -27.40 -13.55 -7.61
C ALA A 137 -26.19 -14.12 -8.38
N TYR A 138 -24.97 -13.89 -7.88
CA TYR A 138 -23.76 -14.52 -8.42
C TYR A 138 -23.81 -16.04 -8.27
N ALA A 139 -24.22 -16.57 -7.11
CA ALA A 139 -24.37 -18.00 -6.91
C ALA A 139 -25.28 -18.67 -7.96
N ALA A 140 -26.33 -17.98 -8.41
CA ALA A 140 -27.24 -18.48 -9.45
C ALA A 140 -26.58 -18.55 -10.85
N THR A 141 -25.47 -17.86 -11.08
CA THR A 141 -24.74 -17.89 -12.37
C THR A 141 -23.69 -19.00 -12.45
N ILE A 142 -23.38 -19.67 -11.33
CA ILE A 142 -22.34 -20.71 -11.30
C ILE A 142 -22.92 -22.01 -11.81
N ASP A 143 -22.50 -22.44 -12.99
CA ASP A 143 -22.79 -23.76 -13.54
C ASP A 143 -21.73 -24.81 -13.17
N ALA A 144 -22.09 -26.09 -13.30
CA ALA A 144 -21.21 -27.20 -12.95
C ALA A 144 -20.01 -27.33 -13.91
N ASP A 145 -20.16 -26.86 -15.13
CA ASP A 145 -19.16 -26.98 -16.19
C ASP A 145 -18.19 -25.79 -16.23
N GLY A 146 -18.37 -24.82 -15.33
CA GLY A 146 -17.49 -23.64 -15.20
C GLY A 146 -17.52 -22.73 -16.42
N GLY A 147 -18.69 -22.55 -17.05
CA GLY A 147 -18.84 -21.81 -18.31
C GLY A 147 -18.26 -20.39 -18.27
N PHE A 148 -18.33 -19.73 -17.12
CA PHE A 148 -17.71 -18.42 -16.93
C PHE A 148 -16.18 -18.46 -17.16
N TYR A 149 -15.50 -19.52 -16.73
CA TYR A 149 -14.04 -19.67 -16.86
C TYR A 149 -13.60 -20.22 -18.21
N ARG A 150 -14.50 -20.88 -18.95
CA ARG A 150 -14.22 -21.34 -20.31
C ARG A 150 -13.93 -20.14 -21.21
N ASN A 151 -12.80 -20.15 -21.86
CA ASN A 151 -12.32 -19.02 -22.69
C ASN A 151 -12.15 -17.71 -21.89
N ASN A 152 -11.98 -17.76 -20.57
CA ASN A 152 -11.58 -16.61 -19.78
C ASN A 152 -10.06 -16.44 -19.90
N ARG A 153 -9.63 -15.25 -20.28
CA ARG A 153 -8.22 -14.91 -20.46
C ARG A 153 -7.42 -14.96 -19.14
N PHE A 154 -8.08 -14.66 -18.02
CA PHE A 154 -7.48 -14.55 -16.69
C PHE A 154 -8.29 -15.33 -15.65
N PRO A 155 -8.37 -16.67 -15.76
CA PRO A 155 -9.19 -17.45 -14.84
C PRO A 155 -8.70 -17.37 -13.39
N ALA A 156 -7.37 -17.45 -13.13
CA ALA A 156 -6.83 -17.38 -11.78
C ALA A 156 -6.99 -15.97 -11.19
N TYR A 157 -6.71 -14.93 -11.97
CA TYR A 157 -6.87 -13.54 -11.55
C TYR A 157 -8.32 -13.24 -11.12
N THR A 158 -9.31 -13.61 -11.96
CA THR A 158 -10.73 -13.39 -11.64
C THR A 158 -11.18 -14.23 -10.44
N TYR A 159 -10.76 -15.49 -10.39
CA TYR A 159 -11.07 -16.39 -9.28
C TYR A 159 -10.51 -15.85 -7.96
N ASP A 160 -9.28 -15.34 -7.92
CA ASP A 160 -8.69 -14.71 -6.74
C ASP A 160 -9.57 -13.58 -6.16
N LYS A 161 -10.06 -12.68 -7.04
CA LYS A 161 -10.92 -11.57 -6.62
C LYS A 161 -12.28 -12.05 -6.08
N LEU A 162 -12.84 -13.09 -6.69
CA LEU A 162 -14.10 -13.72 -6.23
C LEU A 162 -13.92 -14.41 -4.86
N VAL A 163 -12.80 -15.10 -4.64
CA VAL A 163 -12.47 -15.69 -3.33
C VAL A 163 -12.42 -14.62 -2.26
N GLY A 164 -11.64 -13.55 -2.49
CA GLY A 164 -11.55 -12.44 -1.53
C GLY A 164 -12.89 -11.77 -1.24
N GLY A 165 -13.70 -11.52 -2.28
CA GLY A 165 -15.04 -10.94 -2.13
C GLY A 165 -16.00 -11.79 -1.33
N LEU A 166 -16.05 -13.09 -1.59
CA LEU A 166 -16.93 -14.02 -0.87
C LEU A 166 -16.50 -14.24 0.59
N LEU A 167 -15.19 -14.29 0.85
CA LEU A 167 -14.66 -14.35 2.21
C LEU A 167 -15.01 -13.09 3.02
N ASP A 168 -14.87 -11.92 2.43
CA ASP A 168 -15.22 -10.67 3.10
C ASP A 168 -16.75 -10.53 3.27
N ALA A 169 -17.56 -10.98 2.31
CA ALA A 169 -19.01 -11.04 2.45
C ALA A 169 -19.43 -11.89 3.66
N GLN A 170 -18.83 -13.05 3.86
CA GLN A 170 -19.11 -13.87 5.04
C GLN A 170 -18.58 -13.22 6.32
N ARG A 171 -17.27 -12.89 6.34
CA ARG A 171 -16.58 -12.48 7.56
C ARG A 171 -17.06 -11.12 8.09
N LEU A 172 -17.36 -10.18 7.18
CA LEU A 172 -17.61 -8.78 7.52
C LEU A 172 -19.10 -8.42 7.49
N SER A 173 -19.90 -9.04 6.60
CA SER A 173 -21.36 -8.79 6.53
C SER A 173 -22.22 -9.91 7.09
N GLY A 174 -21.62 -11.05 7.50
CA GLY A 174 -22.33 -12.20 8.04
C GLY A 174 -23.26 -12.86 7.00
N ASP A 175 -22.82 -12.97 5.74
CA ASP A 175 -23.58 -13.65 4.70
C ASP A 175 -23.36 -15.16 4.76
N ASP A 176 -24.33 -15.91 5.24
CA ASP A 176 -24.24 -17.36 5.40
C ASP A 176 -24.16 -18.13 4.07
N ALA A 177 -24.62 -17.54 2.95
CA ALA A 177 -24.56 -18.16 1.64
C ALA A 177 -23.17 -18.03 1.00
N ALA A 178 -22.32 -17.13 1.48
CA ALA A 178 -21.05 -16.79 0.83
C ALA A 178 -20.07 -17.97 0.81
N LEU A 179 -19.94 -18.74 1.89
CA LEU A 179 -19.03 -19.90 1.93
C LEU A 179 -19.51 -21.07 1.04
N ALA A 180 -20.80 -21.31 0.98
CA ALA A 180 -21.37 -22.31 0.06
C ALA A 180 -21.15 -21.86 -1.40
N THR A 181 -21.29 -20.57 -1.68
CA THR A 181 -21.00 -19.96 -2.99
C THR A 181 -19.52 -20.08 -3.33
N LEU A 182 -18.63 -19.81 -2.37
CA LEU A 182 -17.18 -20.00 -2.53
C LEU A 182 -16.82 -21.44 -2.90
N ALA A 183 -17.39 -22.42 -2.22
CA ALA A 183 -17.15 -23.84 -2.53
C ALA A 183 -17.60 -24.22 -3.96
N ARG A 184 -18.71 -23.64 -4.46
CA ARG A 184 -19.17 -23.82 -5.84
C ARG A 184 -18.26 -23.11 -6.85
N THR A 185 -17.90 -21.84 -6.57
CA THR A 185 -16.95 -21.05 -7.37
C THR A 185 -15.63 -21.78 -7.53
N THR A 186 -15.09 -22.33 -6.43
CA THR A 186 -13.83 -23.08 -6.44
C THR A 186 -13.92 -24.33 -7.33
N ARG A 187 -15.01 -25.12 -7.21
CA ARG A 187 -15.20 -26.30 -8.07
C ARG A 187 -15.29 -25.93 -9.56
N ALA A 188 -15.96 -24.83 -9.87
CA ALA A 188 -16.11 -24.34 -11.24
C ALA A 188 -14.80 -23.80 -11.83
N ALA A 189 -13.97 -23.13 -11.01
CA ALA A 189 -12.73 -22.49 -11.45
C ALA A 189 -11.55 -23.47 -11.62
N VAL A 190 -11.40 -24.44 -10.70
CA VAL A 190 -10.20 -25.30 -10.59
C VAL A 190 -9.79 -26.00 -11.90
N PRO A 191 -10.71 -26.50 -12.76
CA PRO A 191 -10.34 -27.12 -14.02
C PRO A 191 -9.66 -26.16 -15.03
N PHE A 192 -9.83 -24.86 -14.85
CA PHE A 192 -9.32 -23.82 -15.75
C PHE A 192 -8.10 -23.08 -15.18
N LEU A 193 -7.69 -23.41 -13.96
CA LEU A 193 -6.51 -22.82 -13.33
C LEU A 193 -5.22 -23.48 -13.82
N PRO A 194 -4.09 -22.75 -13.89
CA PRO A 194 -2.82 -23.32 -14.29
C PRO A 194 -2.37 -24.45 -13.35
N PRO A 195 -1.48 -25.36 -13.82
CA PRO A 195 -1.03 -26.51 -13.02
C PRO A 195 -0.18 -26.09 -11.79
N ARG A 196 0.45 -24.92 -11.83
CA ARG A 196 1.31 -24.37 -10.76
C ARG A 196 1.40 -22.86 -10.91
N ALA A 197 2.06 -22.18 -9.97
CA ALA A 197 2.48 -20.79 -10.15
C ALA A 197 3.40 -20.68 -11.38
N MET A 198 3.11 -19.73 -12.24
CA MET A 198 3.86 -19.48 -13.47
C MET A 198 4.24 -18.00 -13.55
N PRO A 199 5.43 -17.66 -14.07
CA PRO A 199 5.78 -16.26 -14.33
C PRO A 199 4.82 -15.66 -15.35
N ARG A 200 4.52 -14.37 -15.21
CA ARG A 200 3.80 -13.61 -16.22
C ARG A 200 4.67 -13.50 -17.49
N ASN A 201 4.10 -13.81 -18.64
CA ASN A 201 4.76 -13.61 -19.91
C ASN A 201 4.38 -12.24 -20.49
N GLU A 202 5.24 -11.26 -20.31
CA GLU A 202 5.03 -9.88 -20.74
C GLU A 202 4.98 -9.75 -22.29
N HIS A 203 5.47 -10.74 -23.02
CA HIS A 203 5.55 -10.73 -24.48
C HIS A 203 4.41 -11.48 -25.18
N ALA A 204 3.49 -12.08 -24.43
CA ALA A 204 2.33 -12.74 -25.02
C ALA A 204 1.43 -11.72 -25.72
N GLN A 205 1.14 -12.00 -27.02
CA GLN A 205 0.33 -11.11 -27.83
C GLN A 205 -1.16 -11.43 -27.72
N PRO A 206 -2.06 -10.44 -27.91
CA PRO A 206 -3.49 -10.70 -27.99
C PRO A 206 -3.78 -11.73 -29.09
N GLY A 207 -4.48 -12.83 -28.75
CA GLY A 207 -4.83 -13.90 -29.67
C GLY A 207 -3.88 -15.10 -29.66
N GLU A 208 -2.78 -15.07 -28.90
CA GLU A 208 -1.98 -16.26 -28.63
C GLU A 208 -2.73 -17.25 -27.72
N ASP A 209 -2.26 -18.48 -27.74
CA ASP A 209 -2.82 -19.54 -26.89
C ASP A 209 -2.57 -19.27 -25.43
N PHE A 210 -3.61 -18.78 -24.73
CA PHE A 210 -3.60 -18.58 -23.28
C PHE A 210 -3.72 -19.88 -22.49
N SER A 211 -3.72 -21.03 -23.12
CA SER A 211 -3.70 -22.32 -22.42
C SER A 211 -2.49 -22.48 -21.49
N GLN A 212 -1.42 -21.74 -21.75
CA GLN A 212 -0.24 -21.67 -20.89
C GLN A 212 -0.33 -20.59 -19.79
N HIS A 213 -1.45 -19.92 -19.65
CA HIS A 213 -1.72 -18.90 -18.60
C HIS A 213 -0.67 -17.79 -18.51
N ALA A 214 -0.15 -17.37 -19.65
CA ALA A 214 0.98 -16.45 -19.75
C ALA A 214 0.79 -15.10 -19.04
N TRP A 215 -0.45 -14.64 -18.88
CA TRP A 215 -0.83 -13.37 -18.22
C TRP A 215 -1.58 -13.56 -16.90
N ASP A 216 -1.87 -14.80 -16.52
CA ASP A 216 -2.76 -15.11 -15.40
C ASP A 216 -1.97 -15.23 -14.09
N GLU A 217 -1.85 -14.16 -13.37
CA GLU A 217 -1.05 -13.94 -12.17
C GLU A 217 -1.40 -14.90 -11.01
N SER A 218 -1.33 -16.20 -11.25
CA SER A 218 -1.76 -17.26 -10.31
C SER A 218 -0.98 -17.25 -8.99
N TYR A 219 0.21 -16.68 -8.96
CA TYR A 219 1.04 -16.52 -7.76
C TYR A 219 0.49 -15.49 -6.75
N THR A 220 -0.59 -14.77 -7.09
CA THR A 220 -1.30 -13.90 -6.14
C THR A 220 -2.37 -14.63 -5.33
N LEU A 221 -2.83 -15.80 -5.81
CA LEU A 221 -3.88 -16.62 -5.20
C LEU A 221 -3.60 -17.08 -3.73
N PRO A 222 -2.36 -17.43 -3.34
CA PRO A 222 -2.11 -18.10 -2.05
C PRO A 222 -2.64 -17.32 -0.84
N GLU A 223 -2.56 -15.99 -0.84
CA GLU A 223 -3.06 -15.18 0.28
C GLU A 223 -4.53 -15.47 0.58
N ASN A 224 -5.39 -15.36 -0.45
CA ASN A 224 -6.83 -15.61 -0.32
C ASN A 224 -7.15 -17.09 -0.10
N GLN A 225 -6.35 -18.01 -0.64
CA GLN A 225 -6.54 -19.44 -0.42
C GLN A 225 -6.20 -19.85 1.01
N PHE A 226 -5.13 -19.33 1.61
CA PHE A 226 -4.84 -19.53 3.05
C PHE A 226 -5.94 -18.94 3.93
N GLN A 227 -6.51 -17.78 3.54
CA GLN A 227 -7.63 -17.19 4.26
C GLN A 227 -8.89 -18.06 4.15
N ALA A 228 -9.17 -18.60 2.95
CA ALA A 228 -10.27 -19.51 2.73
C ALA A 228 -10.13 -20.80 3.56
N TRP A 229 -8.93 -21.37 3.59
CA TRP A 229 -8.63 -22.52 4.45
C TRP A 229 -8.87 -22.22 5.93
N ALA A 230 -8.35 -21.11 6.43
CA ALA A 230 -8.55 -20.69 7.81
C ALA A 230 -10.03 -20.47 8.17
N SER A 231 -10.85 -19.99 7.22
CA SER A 231 -12.27 -19.71 7.43
C SER A 231 -13.18 -20.93 7.29
N THR A 232 -12.79 -21.92 6.47
CA THR A 232 -13.65 -23.06 6.11
C THR A 232 -13.18 -24.40 6.65
N GLY A 233 -11.88 -24.54 6.96
CA GLY A 233 -11.23 -25.83 7.24
C GLY A 233 -11.09 -26.74 6.01
N ASP A 234 -11.54 -26.33 4.82
CA ASP A 234 -11.49 -27.13 3.60
C ASP A 234 -10.06 -27.24 3.08
N ARG A 235 -9.52 -28.45 3.09
CA ARG A 235 -8.14 -28.75 2.67
C ARG A 235 -7.85 -28.42 1.21
N ARG A 236 -8.86 -28.37 0.35
CA ARG A 236 -8.69 -27.97 -1.05
C ARG A 236 -8.09 -26.57 -1.16
N HIS A 237 -8.49 -25.64 -0.28
CA HIS A 237 -7.92 -24.30 -0.24
C HIS A 237 -6.46 -24.31 0.19
N LEU A 238 -6.06 -25.16 1.15
CA LEU A 238 -4.66 -25.35 1.51
C LEU A 238 -3.84 -25.91 0.35
N GLU A 239 -4.38 -26.89 -0.36
CA GLU A 239 -3.72 -27.49 -1.54
C GLU A 239 -3.55 -26.47 -2.67
N LEU A 240 -4.59 -25.66 -2.94
CA LEU A 240 -4.52 -24.57 -3.91
C LEU A 240 -3.51 -23.48 -3.48
N ALA A 241 -3.50 -23.11 -2.19
CA ALA A 241 -2.50 -22.17 -1.68
C ALA A 241 -1.07 -22.67 -1.95
N ARG A 242 -0.79 -23.92 -1.62
CA ARG A 242 0.53 -24.55 -1.85
C ARG A 242 0.87 -24.69 -3.33
N ARG A 243 -0.12 -25.05 -4.16
CA ARG A 243 0.04 -25.19 -5.61
C ARG A 243 0.49 -23.89 -6.28
N PHE A 244 0.02 -22.74 -5.78
CA PHE A 244 0.29 -21.43 -6.35
C PHE A 244 1.34 -20.61 -5.59
N LEU A 245 1.98 -21.16 -4.55
CA LEU A 245 3.20 -20.57 -3.99
C LEU A 245 4.30 -20.57 -5.06
N TYR A 246 4.87 -19.41 -5.29
CA TYR A 246 5.95 -19.22 -6.26
C TYR A 246 7.31 -19.43 -5.57
N ASP A 247 7.54 -20.65 -5.07
CA ASP A 247 8.66 -20.98 -4.17
C ASP A 247 10.02 -20.74 -4.80
N GLU A 248 10.17 -20.93 -6.11
CA GLU A 248 11.41 -20.60 -6.84
C GLU A 248 11.75 -19.10 -6.72
N PHE A 249 10.76 -18.24 -6.93
CA PHE A 249 10.88 -16.80 -6.78
C PHE A 249 11.14 -16.41 -5.30
N PHE A 250 10.41 -16.98 -4.36
CA PHE A 250 10.58 -16.70 -2.94
C PHE A 250 11.91 -17.18 -2.40
N ALA A 251 12.39 -18.35 -2.81
CA ALA A 251 13.68 -18.86 -2.37
C ALA A 251 14.86 -17.99 -2.87
N ALA A 252 14.77 -17.44 -4.08
CA ALA A 252 15.77 -16.50 -4.60
C ALA A 252 15.80 -15.21 -3.75
N LEU A 253 14.66 -14.60 -3.52
CA LEU A 253 14.56 -13.40 -2.68
C LEU A 253 15.05 -13.66 -1.25
N ALA A 254 14.69 -14.81 -0.64
CA ALA A 254 15.11 -15.16 0.71
C ALA A 254 16.63 -15.30 0.85
N ARG A 255 17.35 -15.62 -0.23
CA ARG A 255 18.82 -15.62 -0.27
C ARG A 255 19.43 -14.26 -0.52
N GLY A 256 18.62 -13.23 -0.80
CA GLY A 256 19.07 -11.88 -1.17
C GLY A 256 19.30 -11.69 -2.68
N ASP A 257 18.92 -12.67 -3.52
CA ASP A 257 19.02 -12.53 -4.98
C ASP A 257 17.92 -11.58 -5.46
N ASN A 258 18.29 -10.43 -6.03
CA ASN A 258 17.30 -9.49 -6.57
C ASN A 258 16.80 -9.96 -7.94
N VAL A 259 15.72 -10.72 -7.93
CA VAL A 259 15.03 -11.23 -9.12
C VAL A 259 13.81 -10.41 -9.53
N LEU A 260 13.64 -9.22 -8.93
CA LEU A 260 12.51 -8.31 -9.23
C LEU A 260 12.62 -7.60 -10.58
N PRO A 261 13.81 -7.11 -11.03
CA PRO A 261 13.90 -6.31 -12.25
C PRO A 261 13.22 -6.97 -13.46
N GLY A 262 12.45 -6.17 -14.20
CA GLY A 262 11.67 -6.63 -15.37
C GLY A 262 10.39 -7.40 -15.02
N LYS A 263 10.09 -7.64 -13.76
CA LYS A 263 8.83 -8.28 -13.35
C LYS A 263 7.73 -7.24 -13.14
N HIS A 264 6.49 -7.64 -13.46
CA HIS A 264 5.31 -6.82 -13.21
C HIS A 264 5.18 -6.47 -11.73
N ALA A 265 5.23 -5.18 -11.43
CA ALA A 265 5.47 -4.69 -10.09
C ALA A 265 4.30 -4.98 -9.12
N TYR A 266 3.06 -4.61 -9.50
CA TYR A 266 1.89 -4.80 -8.66
C TYR A 266 1.68 -6.28 -8.26
N SER A 267 1.72 -7.18 -9.23
CA SER A 267 1.42 -8.60 -8.96
C SER A 267 2.49 -9.28 -8.11
N HIS A 268 3.77 -8.90 -8.27
CA HIS A 268 4.84 -9.47 -7.47
C HIS A 268 4.86 -8.93 -6.04
N VAL A 269 4.40 -7.68 -5.78
CA VAL A 269 4.15 -7.21 -4.41
C VAL A 269 2.98 -7.97 -3.77
N ASN A 270 1.94 -8.32 -4.53
CA ASN A 270 0.90 -9.23 -4.06
C ASN A 270 1.44 -10.64 -3.78
N ALA A 271 2.36 -11.15 -4.60
CA ALA A 271 3.03 -12.43 -4.31
C ALA A 271 3.80 -12.36 -2.98
N LEU A 272 4.48 -11.24 -2.66
CA LEU A 272 5.13 -11.07 -1.35
C LEU A 272 4.13 -11.05 -0.18
N SER A 273 2.92 -10.54 -0.38
CA SER A 273 1.83 -10.67 0.59
C SER A 273 1.40 -12.13 0.77
N SER A 274 1.37 -12.91 -0.32
CA SER A 274 1.16 -14.37 -0.26
C SER A 274 2.28 -15.09 0.51
N ALA A 275 3.55 -14.67 0.35
CA ALA A 275 4.66 -15.19 1.13
C ALA A 275 4.52 -14.87 2.62
N ALA A 276 4.21 -13.62 2.99
CA ALA A 276 3.96 -13.24 4.39
C ALA A 276 2.79 -14.05 5.00
N LYS A 277 1.73 -14.27 4.23
CA LYS A 277 0.59 -15.10 4.65
C LYS A 277 0.97 -16.57 4.77
N ALA A 278 1.82 -17.10 3.89
CA ALA A 278 2.35 -18.47 3.99
C ALA A 278 3.18 -18.66 5.28
N HIS A 279 4.00 -17.66 5.65
CA HIS A 279 4.68 -17.67 6.95
C HIS A 279 3.67 -17.79 8.11
N LEU A 280 2.65 -16.94 8.14
CA LEU A 280 1.63 -16.96 9.18
C LEU A 280 0.81 -18.25 9.23
N SER A 281 0.63 -18.92 8.09
CA SER A 281 -0.23 -20.11 7.98
C SER A 281 0.54 -21.43 8.13
N LEU A 282 1.82 -21.46 7.73
CA LEU A 282 2.64 -22.67 7.68
C LEU A 282 3.87 -22.60 8.60
N GLY A 283 4.17 -21.46 9.23
CA GLY A 283 5.37 -21.25 10.03
C GLY A 283 6.67 -21.19 9.21
N SER A 284 6.61 -20.91 7.90
CA SER A 284 7.76 -20.97 7.02
C SER A 284 8.68 -19.74 7.16
N PRO A 285 9.93 -19.89 7.65
CA PRO A 285 10.87 -18.77 7.76
C PRO A 285 11.37 -18.28 6.40
N MET A 286 11.47 -19.14 5.40
CA MET A 286 11.88 -18.80 4.04
C MET A 286 10.92 -17.78 3.42
N HIS A 287 9.60 -17.97 3.57
CA HIS A 287 8.61 -17.06 3.05
C HIS A 287 8.61 -15.69 3.76
N LEU A 288 8.89 -15.67 5.08
CA LEU A 288 9.08 -14.40 5.79
C LEU A 288 10.31 -13.66 5.28
N ALA A 289 11.44 -14.36 5.16
CA ALA A 289 12.68 -13.78 4.63
C ALA A 289 12.47 -13.24 3.20
N ALA A 290 11.76 -13.97 2.33
CA ALA A 290 11.43 -13.52 1.00
C ALA A 290 10.59 -12.22 1.00
N ALA A 291 9.59 -12.15 1.88
CA ALA A 291 8.75 -10.94 2.00
C ALA A 291 9.55 -9.73 2.51
N GLN A 292 10.45 -9.92 3.48
CA GLN A 292 11.31 -8.86 4.02
C GLN A 292 12.35 -8.39 3.00
N GLN A 293 13.10 -9.31 2.39
CA GLN A 293 14.11 -8.99 1.38
C GLN A 293 13.46 -8.35 0.14
N GLY A 294 12.33 -8.90 -0.31
CA GLY A 294 11.56 -8.34 -1.42
C GLY A 294 11.11 -6.90 -1.14
N PHE A 295 10.63 -6.62 0.07
CA PHE A 295 10.29 -5.25 0.48
C PHE A 295 11.51 -4.32 0.44
N ASP A 296 12.67 -4.76 0.95
CA ASP A 296 13.90 -3.96 0.94
C ASP A 296 14.37 -3.65 -0.50
N MET A 297 14.27 -4.63 -1.39
CA MET A 297 14.58 -4.45 -2.82
C MET A 297 13.61 -3.49 -3.52
N ILE A 298 12.32 -3.52 -3.15
CA ILE A 298 11.33 -2.56 -3.66
C ILE A 298 11.63 -1.15 -3.16
N ALA A 299 11.91 -1.00 -1.86
CA ALA A 299 12.25 0.30 -1.27
C ALA A 299 13.50 0.93 -1.92
N ALA A 300 14.49 0.10 -2.28
CA ALA A 300 15.73 0.55 -2.93
C ALA A 300 15.53 1.08 -4.37
N GLN A 301 14.37 0.86 -4.98
CA GLN A 301 13.99 1.34 -6.31
C GLN A 301 12.67 2.12 -6.31
N SER A 302 12.34 2.75 -5.18
CA SER A 302 11.16 3.58 -5.06
C SER A 302 11.49 5.06 -5.26
N PHE A 303 10.58 5.79 -5.87
CA PHE A 303 10.62 7.25 -5.92
C PHE A 303 10.47 7.86 -4.51
N ALA A 304 10.81 9.13 -4.36
CA ALA A 304 10.61 9.86 -3.10
C ALA A 304 9.15 9.85 -2.61
N THR A 305 8.19 9.67 -3.50
CA THR A 305 6.76 9.47 -3.19
C THR A 305 6.45 8.12 -2.52
N GLY A 306 7.37 7.17 -2.56
CA GLY A 306 7.16 5.77 -2.18
C GLY A 306 6.58 4.91 -3.31
N GLY A 307 6.21 5.50 -4.47
CA GLY A 307 5.82 4.77 -5.66
C GLY A 307 6.99 4.03 -6.30
N TRP A 308 6.70 2.94 -7.02
CA TRP A 308 7.68 2.03 -7.61
C TRP A 308 7.15 1.41 -8.91
N GLY A 309 8.06 0.90 -9.74
CA GLY A 309 7.71 0.16 -10.95
C GLY A 309 7.21 1.05 -12.09
N PRO A 310 8.09 1.95 -12.64
CA PRO A 310 7.75 2.69 -13.85
C PRO A 310 7.42 1.73 -14.99
N ASP A 311 6.39 2.07 -15.78
CA ASP A 311 5.76 1.22 -16.79
C ASP A 311 5.36 -0.16 -16.26
N GLU A 312 4.87 -0.20 -15.01
CA GLU A 312 4.44 -1.41 -14.29
C GLU A 312 5.55 -2.45 -14.02
N HIS A 313 6.83 -2.11 -14.23
CA HIS A 313 7.94 -3.05 -14.05
C HIS A 313 8.95 -2.57 -13.03
N PHE A 314 9.49 -3.51 -12.26
CA PHE A 314 10.60 -3.21 -11.39
C PHE A 314 11.87 -2.95 -12.19
N VAL A 315 12.67 -2.00 -11.71
CA VAL A 315 13.96 -1.62 -12.30
C VAL A 315 15.13 -2.12 -11.44
N ILE A 316 16.34 -2.06 -11.97
CA ILE A 316 17.56 -2.35 -11.20
C ILE A 316 17.86 -1.16 -10.29
N PRO A 317 17.94 -1.33 -8.96
CA PRO A 317 18.28 -0.24 -8.06
C PRO A 317 19.62 0.42 -8.43
N GLY A 318 19.65 1.75 -8.46
CA GLY A 318 20.87 2.52 -8.77
C GLY A 318 21.33 2.49 -10.23
N SER A 319 20.55 1.88 -11.14
CA SER A 319 20.90 1.86 -12.58
C SER A 319 20.66 3.17 -13.30
N GLY A 320 20.06 4.16 -12.65
CA GLY A 320 19.60 5.40 -13.28
C GLY A 320 18.25 5.29 -14.00
N ALA A 321 17.61 4.11 -13.99
CA ALA A 321 16.33 3.88 -14.69
C ALA A 321 15.20 4.76 -14.14
N LEU A 322 15.17 5.03 -12.81
CA LEU A 322 14.18 5.94 -12.23
C LEU A 322 14.37 7.37 -12.75
N ALA A 323 15.62 7.86 -12.82
CA ALA A 323 15.90 9.19 -13.35
C ALA A 323 15.59 9.27 -14.85
N ALA A 324 15.95 8.24 -15.62
CA ALA A 324 15.62 8.16 -17.04
C ALA A 324 14.11 8.19 -17.29
N SER A 325 13.31 7.53 -16.44
CA SER A 325 11.85 7.49 -16.58
C SER A 325 11.19 8.86 -16.44
N LEU A 326 11.84 9.85 -15.79
CA LEU A 326 11.31 11.22 -15.68
C LEU A 326 11.25 11.97 -17.01
N ALA A 327 11.88 11.48 -18.07
CA ALA A 327 11.91 12.15 -19.37
C ALA A 327 10.53 12.05 -20.07
N ASP A 328 9.96 10.85 -20.14
CA ASP A 328 8.79 10.55 -20.96
C ASP A 328 7.85 9.44 -20.40
N MET A 329 8.21 8.79 -19.29
CA MET A 329 7.41 7.69 -18.73
C MET A 329 6.28 8.20 -17.84
N THR A 330 5.12 8.49 -18.44
CA THR A 330 3.93 8.98 -17.72
C THR A 330 3.27 7.94 -16.80
N LYS A 331 3.69 6.69 -16.89
CA LYS A 331 3.25 5.57 -16.03
C LYS A 331 4.25 5.31 -14.90
N SER A 332 4.54 6.33 -14.08
CA SER A 332 5.59 6.22 -13.07
C SER A 332 5.23 5.26 -11.92
N PHE A 333 3.95 5.18 -11.55
CA PHE A 333 3.47 4.26 -10.53
C PHE A 333 2.00 3.89 -10.76
N GLU A 334 1.68 2.59 -10.81
CA GLU A 334 0.30 2.06 -10.84
C GLU A 334 -0.37 2.30 -9.48
N THR A 335 -0.98 3.47 -9.30
CA THR A 335 -1.23 4.04 -7.97
C THR A 335 -2.24 3.28 -7.12
N PRO A 336 -3.51 3.06 -7.50
CA PRO A 336 -4.43 2.35 -6.62
C PRO A 336 -4.04 0.89 -6.38
N CYS A 337 -3.67 0.17 -7.43
CA CYS A 337 -3.28 -1.23 -7.32
C CYS A 337 -1.98 -1.40 -6.56
N GLY A 338 -0.96 -0.61 -6.90
CA GLY A 338 0.34 -0.64 -6.23
C GLY A 338 0.23 -0.24 -4.76
N ALA A 339 -0.52 0.82 -4.44
CA ALA A 339 -0.74 1.22 -3.06
C ALA A 339 -1.51 0.13 -2.27
N TYR A 340 -2.51 -0.52 -2.87
CA TYR A 340 -3.24 -1.62 -2.24
C TYR A 340 -2.32 -2.80 -1.90
N ALA A 341 -1.48 -3.23 -2.85
CA ALA A 341 -0.51 -4.30 -2.62
C ALA A 341 0.52 -3.91 -1.55
N HIS A 342 1.02 -2.65 -1.60
CA HIS A 342 1.98 -2.11 -0.65
C HIS A 342 1.43 -2.10 0.79
N PHE A 343 0.19 -1.63 0.97
CA PHE A 343 -0.47 -1.62 2.27
C PHE A 343 -0.67 -3.03 2.83
N LYS A 344 -1.01 -4.01 1.99
CA LYS A 344 -1.12 -5.40 2.43
C LYS A 344 0.22 -5.94 2.93
N LEU A 345 1.26 -5.81 2.11
CA LEU A 345 2.59 -6.30 2.44
C LEU A 345 3.15 -5.64 3.70
N THR A 346 3.11 -4.30 3.76
CA THR A 346 3.63 -3.54 4.91
C THR A 346 2.84 -3.80 6.19
N ARG A 347 1.52 -4.02 6.09
CA ARG A 347 0.68 -4.40 7.23
C ARG A 347 1.05 -5.79 7.77
N TYR A 348 1.27 -6.79 6.89
CA TYR A 348 1.77 -8.10 7.31
C TYR A 348 3.13 -7.99 8.00
N LEU A 349 4.08 -7.32 7.37
CA LEU A 349 5.44 -7.21 7.89
C LEU A 349 5.50 -6.44 9.21
N LEU A 350 4.77 -5.33 9.33
CA LEU A 350 4.66 -4.57 10.58
C LEU A 350 4.10 -5.44 11.71
N ARG A 351 3.03 -6.18 11.45
CA ARG A 351 2.41 -7.06 12.45
C ARG A 351 3.32 -8.18 12.91
N ILE A 352 4.06 -8.80 11.99
CA ILE A 352 4.97 -9.92 12.31
C ILE A 352 6.21 -9.42 13.06
N THR A 353 6.77 -8.28 12.63
CA THR A 353 8.09 -7.83 13.10
C THR A 353 8.04 -6.71 14.15
N ARG A 354 6.95 -5.96 14.24
CA ARG A 354 6.80 -4.70 14.99
C ARG A 354 7.77 -3.60 14.55
N ASP A 355 8.39 -3.72 13.37
CA ASP A 355 9.32 -2.73 12.83
C ASP A 355 8.54 -1.55 12.23
N SER A 356 8.78 -0.35 12.78
CA SER A 356 8.09 0.89 12.38
C SER A 356 8.41 1.34 10.95
N ARG A 357 9.50 0.83 10.34
CA ARG A 357 9.88 1.18 8.96
C ARG A 357 8.78 0.83 7.95
N TYR A 358 8.00 -0.22 8.21
CA TYR A 358 6.85 -0.58 7.37
C TYR A 358 5.71 0.42 7.49
N GLY A 359 5.53 1.00 8.68
CA GLY A 359 4.60 2.11 8.91
C GLY A 359 5.05 3.40 8.22
N ASP A 360 6.34 3.70 8.25
CA ASP A 360 6.93 4.86 7.55
C ASP A 360 6.74 4.75 6.03
N SER A 361 6.95 3.55 5.48
CA SER A 361 6.74 3.27 4.06
C SER A 361 5.27 3.37 3.66
N MET A 362 4.37 2.85 4.50
CA MET A 362 2.92 2.97 4.33
C MET A 362 2.46 4.43 4.32
N GLU A 363 2.95 5.24 5.26
CA GLU A 363 2.66 6.68 5.35
C GLU A 363 3.13 7.43 4.10
N ARG A 364 4.32 7.12 3.60
CA ARG A 364 4.89 7.72 2.39
C ARG A 364 4.00 7.48 1.17
N VAL A 365 3.60 6.22 0.93
CA VAL A 365 2.69 5.86 -0.16
C VAL A 365 1.31 6.49 0.03
N LEU A 366 0.78 6.54 1.26
CA LEU A 366 -0.52 7.13 1.56
C LEU A 366 -0.60 8.58 1.08
N TYR A 367 0.26 9.45 1.62
CA TYR A 367 0.16 10.89 1.40
C TYR A 367 0.66 11.36 0.04
N ASN A 368 1.60 10.64 -0.57
CA ASN A 368 2.26 11.11 -1.79
C ASN A 368 1.79 10.39 -3.06
N THR A 369 0.83 9.45 -2.93
CA THR A 369 0.29 8.72 -4.09
C THR A 369 -1.22 8.55 -3.99
N VAL A 370 -1.72 7.51 -3.30
CA VAL A 370 -3.11 7.06 -3.39
C VAL A 370 -4.13 8.05 -2.83
N LEU A 371 -3.77 8.82 -1.81
CA LEU A 371 -4.69 9.81 -1.24
C LEU A 371 -4.88 11.01 -2.20
N GLY A 372 -3.94 11.24 -3.10
CA GLY A 372 -4.04 12.22 -4.18
C GLY A 372 -4.68 11.69 -5.47
N ALA A 373 -5.13 10.43 -5.50
CA ALA A 373 -5.85 9.88 -6.65
C ALA A 373 -7.18 10.63 -6.86
N ILE A 374 -7.45 11.05 -8.10
CA ILE A 374 -8.73 11.68 -8.44
C ILE A 374 -9.86 10.64 -8.37
N PRO A 375 -11.07 11.05 -7.95
CA PRO A 375 -12.20 10.13 -7.75
C PRO A 375 -12.58 9.38 -9.03
N ILE A 376 -12.93 8.10 -8.90
CA ILE A 376 -13.47 7.30 -9.99
C ILE A 376 -14.76 7.95 -10.49
N GLN A 377 -14.87 8.11 -11.81
CA GLN A 377 -16.04 8.69 -12.45
C GLN A 377 -17.20 7.67 -12.49
N PRO A 378 -18.47 8.13 -12.50
CA PRO A 378 -19.62 7.24 -12.57
C PRO A 378 -19.66 6.35 -13.82
N ASP A 379 -19.00 6.74 -14.90
CA ASP A 379 -18.88 5.97 -16.13
C ASP A 379 -17.69 4.98 -16.14
N GLY A 380 -16.90 4.95 -15.05
CA GLY A 380 -15.83 3.98 -14.85
C GLY A 380 -14.42 4.45 -15.20
N HIS A 381 -14.24 5.69 -15.65
CA HIS A 381 -12.88 6.22 -15.78
C HIS A 381 -12.27 6.39 -14.40
N ALA A 382 -11.08 5.82 -14.21
CA ALA A 382 -10.38 5.79 -12.93
C ALA A 382 -8.98 6.36 -13.05
N PHE A 383 -8.50 6.97 -11.98
CA PHE A 383 -7.09 7.28 -11.83
C PHE A 383 -6.30 5.96 -11.78
N TYR A 384 -5.25 5.89 -12.58
CA TYR A 384 -4.46 4.67 -12.71
C TYR A 384 -2.99 4.92 -12.35
N TYR A 385 -2.35 5.87 -13.05
CA TYR A 385 -0.94 6.17 -12.85
C TYR A 385 -0.71 7.52 -12.17
N SER A 386 0.18 7.53 -11.17
CA SER A 386 0.90 8.74 -10.84
C SER A 386 1.97 8.95 -11.91
N ASP A 387 2.02 10.15 -12.44
CA ASP A 387 3.01 10.59 -13.41
C ASP A 387 4.05 11.47 -12.67
N TYR A 388 5.33 11.20 -12.83
CA TYR A 388 6.41 11.97 -12.21
C TYR A 388 7.31 12.65 -13.24
N THR A 389 6.90 12.65 -14.51
CA THR A 389 7.59 13.39 -15.57
C THR A 389 7.58 14.89 -15.31
N ARG A 390 8.35 15.62 -16.10
CA ARG A 390 8.34 17.08 -16.06
C ARG A 390 6.99 17.59 -16.60
N GLN A 391 6.33 18.48 -15.85
CA GLN A 391 5.00 19.02 -16.18
C GLN A 391 3.90 17.96 -16.32
N ALA A 392 3.97 16.92 -15.48
CA ALA A 392 2.95 15.90 -15.36
C ALA A 392 1.56 16.48 -15.04
N LYS A 393 0.53 15.73 -15.31
CA LYS A 393 -0.86 16.02 -14.92
C LYS A 393 -1.53 14.77 -14.38
N LYS A 394 -2.48 14.96 -13.47
CA LYS A 394 -3.38 13.87 -13.08
C LYS A 394 -4.37 13.60 -14.21
N THR A 395 -4.38 12.37 -14.70
CA THR A 395 -5.25 11.94 -15.80
C THR A 395 -5.99 10.66 -15.46
N PHE A 396 -7.12 10.42 -16.11
CA PHE A 396 -7.81 9.14 -16.05
C PHE A 396 -7.19 8.14 -17.02
N HIS A 397 -7.30 6.86 -16.69
CA HIS A 397 -7.02 5.79 -17.64
C HIS A 397 -7.99 5.89 -18.84
N PRO A 398 -7.52 5.64 -20.07
CA PRO A 398 -8.36 5.74 -21.26
C PRO A 398 -9.51 4.70 -21.28
N ASP A 399 -9.26 3.51 -20.73
CA ASP A 399 -10.29 2.49 -20.61
C ASP A 399 -11.08 2.67 -19.31
N ARG A 400 -12.37 2.32 -19.36
CA ARG A 400 -13.26 2.32 -18.20
C ARG A 400 -13.09 1.04 -17.39
N TRP A 401 -13.36 1.11 -16.12
CA TRP A 401 -13.35 0.00 -15.17
C TRP A 401 -12.06 -0.83 -15.17
N PRO A 402 -10.87 -0.21 -15.21
CA PRO A 402 -9.61 -0.94 -15.07
C PRO A 402 -9.50 -1.54 -13.67
N CYS A 403 -8.49 -2.39 -13.42
CA CYS A 403 -8.24 -3.03 -12.10
C CYS A 403 -8.26 -2.02 -10.94
N CYS A 404 -7.74 -0.81 -11.17
CA CYS A 404 -7.70 0.27 -10.18
C CYS A 404 -9.09 0.74 -9.71
N SER A 405 -10.13 0.54 -10.51
CA SER A 405 -11.52 0.80 -10.09
C SER A 405 -12.02 -0.19 -9.02
N GLY A 406 -11.37 -1.35 -8.88
CA GLY A 406 -11.62 -2.30 -7.81
C GLY A 406 -10.73 -2.07 -6.58
N THR A 407 -9.45 -1.78 -6.79
CA THR A 407 -8.49 -1.65 -5.69
C THR A 407 -8.60 -0.33 -4.92
N LEU A 408 -8.95 0.79 -5.56
CA LEU A 408 -9.14 2.06 -4.85
C LEU A 408 -10.25 2.01 -3.79
N PRO A 409 -11.44 1.45 -4.05
CA PRO A 409 -12.44 1.25 -2.99
C PRO A 409 -11.96 0.34 -1.86
N MET A 410 -11.16 -0.68 -2.15
CA MET A 410 -10.65 -1.60 -1.13
C MET A 410 -9.60 -0.94 -0.23
N ILE A 411 -8.61 -0.24 -0.79
CA ILE A 411 -7.57 0.41 0.01
C ILE A 411 -8.15 1.56 0.84
N ALA A 412 -9.11 2.31 0.30
CA ALA A 412 -9.75 3.40 1.04
C ALA A 412 -10.51 2.89 2.28
N ALA A 413 -11.04 1.65 2.25
CA ALA A 413 -11.56 0.99 3.44
C ALA A 413 -10.43 0.49 4.37
N ASP A 414 -9.32 -0.01 3.83
CA ASP A 414 -8.19 -0.59 4.57
C ASP A 414 -7.37 0.44 5.34
N TYR A 415 -7.54 1.73 5.10
CA TYR A 415 -6.96 2.76 5.97
C TYR A 415 -7.33 2.54 7.44
N ALA A 416 -8.56 2.11 7.72
CA ALA A 416 -9.03 1.84 9.07
C ALA A 416 -8.18 0.78 9.78
N ILE A 417 -7.99 -0.39 9.17
CA ILE A 417 -7.22 -1.50 9.75
C ILE A 417 -5.70 -1.30 9.70
N SER A 418 -5.24 -0.22 9.07
CA SER A 418 -3.84 0.17 8.98
C SER A 418 -3.44 1.24 10.00
N THR A 419 -4.42 1.86 10.67
CA THR A 419 -4.20 2.98 11.58
C THR A 419 -3.65 2.54 12.93
N CYS A 420 -4.20 1.48 13.53
CA CYS A 420 -3.76 0.97 14.82
C CYS A 420 -3.72 -0.56 14.83
N PHE A 421 -2.83 -1.09 15.69
CA PHE A 421 -2.70 -2.51 15.97
C PHE A 421 -2.68 -2.72 17.48
N SER A 422 -2.88 -3.95 17.95
CA SER A 422 -2.85 -4.27 19.37
C SER A 422 -2.16 -5.60 19.65
N ASP A 423 -1.72 -5.75 20.90
CA ASP A 423 -1.30 -7.03 21.47
C ASP A 423 -1.82 -7.12 22.92
N PRO A 424 -1.57 -8.23 23.64
CA PRO A 424 -2.01 -8.35 25.03
C PRO A 424 -1.45 -7.25 25.97
N HIS A 425 -0.38 -6.57 25.58
CA HIS A 425 0.31 -5.57 26.40
C HIS A 425 -0.14 -4.14 26.12
N GLY A 426 -0.79 -3.88 24.97
CA GLY A 426 -1.23 -2.53 24.65
C GLY A 426 -1.64 -2.30 23.19
N ILE A 427 -1.64 -1.04 22.82
CA ILE A 427 -2.02 -0.54 21.49
C ILE A 427 -0.82 0.12 20.80
N TYR A 428 -0.76 -0.04 19.48
CA TYR A 428 0.22 0.56 18.57
C TYR A 428 -0.47 1.55 17.66
N VAL A 429 -0.13 2.83 17.74
CA VAL A 429 -0.62 3.86 16.82
C VAL A 429 0.38 4.00 15.68
N ASN A 430 -0.04 3.58 14.49
CA ASN A 430 0.79 3.54 13.29
C ASN A 430 0.61 4.76 12.38
N LEU A 431 -0.65 5.15 12.08
CA LEU A 431 -0.96 6.32 11.27
C LEU A 431 -1.63 7.40 12.12
N TYR A 432 -1.16 8.62 11.99
CA TYR A 432 -1.70 9.77 12.69
C TYR A 432 -2.75 10.47 11.82
N VAL A 433 -4.01 10.14 12.08
CA VAL A 433 -5.17 10.65 11.35
C VAL A 433 -6.29 10.98 12.34
N PRO A 434 -7.16 11.96 12.06
CA PRO A 434 -8.32 12.22 12.92
C PRO A 434 -9.20 10.96 13.00
N ALA A 435 -9.32 10.36 14.19
CA ALA A 435 -10.04 9.11 14.36
C ALA A 435 -10.55 8.90 15.80
N GLN A 436 -11.60 8.08 15.90
CA GLN A 436 -12.02 7.42 17.13
C GLN A 436 -11.66 5.93 17.01
N VAL A 437 -10.84 5.46 17.92
CA VAL A 437 -10.32 4.09 17.95
C VAL A 437 -10.85 3.38 19.18
N THR A 438 -11.30 2.14 19.02
CA THR A 438 -11.72 1.28 20.13
C THR A 438 -10.98 -0.05 20.07
N TRP A 439 -10.57 -0.57 21.23
CA TRP A 439 -9.94 -1.89 21.31
C TRP A 439 -10.28 -2.58 22.62
N LYS A 440 -9.92 -3.84 22.75
CA LYS A 440 -10.02 -4.59 23.99
C LYS A 440 -8.65 -4.63 24.69
N GLN A 441 -8.63 -4.18 25.96
CA GLN A 441 -7.47 -4.30 26.84
C GLN A 441 -7.94 -4.91 28.17
N ASN A 442 -7.31 -5.99 28.60
CA ASN A 442 -7.70 -6.70 29.83
C ASN A 442 -9.23 -6.99 29.89
N ASN A 443 -9.83 -7.45 28.79
CA ASN A 443 -11.26 -7.70 28.59
C ASN A 443 -12.18 -6.46 28.69
N GLN A 444 -11.64 -5.26 28.87
CA GLN A 444 -12.40 -4.01 28.88
C GLN A 444 -12.33 -3.31 27.52
N THR A 445 -13.39 -2.61 27.15
CA THR A 445 -13.40 -1.78 25.94
C THR A 445 -12.76 -0.45 26.26
N CYS A 446 -11.65 -0.14 25.60
CA CYS A 446 -10.92 1.12 25.68
C CYS A 446 -11.17 1.95 24.43
N GLY A 447 -11.07 3.27 24.56
CA GLY A 447 -11.15 4.23 23.47
C GLY A 447 -9.93 5.13 23.41
N LEU A 448 -9.58 5.58 22.19
CA LEU A 448 -8.58 6.59 21.90
C LEU A 448 -9.14 7.56 20.87
N SER A 449 -9.27 8.83 21.24
CA SER A 449 -9.56 9.91 20.29
C SER A 449 -8.25 10.48 19.77
N ILE A 450 -8.10 10.59 18.46
CA ILE A 450 -6.96 11.21 17.79
C ILE A 450 -7.46 12.47 17.08
N GLN A 451 -6.88 13.62 17.42
CA GLN A 451 -7.18 14.92 16.84
C GLN A 451 -5.88 15.52 16.30
N THR A 452 -5.87 15.86 15.03
CA THR A 452 -4.67 16.36 14.35
C THR A 452 -5.00 16.95 12.99
N ASP A 453 -4.22 17.95 12.57
CA ASP A 453 -4.12 18.41 11.18
C ASP A 453 -2.88 17.83 10.47
N TYR A 454 -2.31 16.75 11.03
CA TYR A 454 -1.21 16.03 10.39
C TYR A 454 -1.68 15.48 9.03
N PRO A 455 -0.89 15.55 7.97
CA PRO A 455 0.55 15.86 7.91
C PRO A 455 0.91 17.35 7.70
N TYR A 456 -0.05 18.26 7.85
CA TYR A 456 0.19 19.71 7.69
C TYR A 456 0.59 20.41 8.99
N ALA A 457 0.34 19.80 10.13
CA ALA A 457 0.74 20.27 11.45
C ALA A 457 1.54 19.21 12.18
N ALA A 458 2.48 19.66 13.03
CA ALA A 458 3.35 18.78 13.80
C ALA A 458 2.67 18.10 14.98
N ALA A 459 1.54 18.66 15.46
CA ALA A 459 0.88 18.22 16.68
C ALA A 459 -0.15 17.12 16.43
N VAL A 460 -0.06 16.05 17.23
CA VAL A 460 -1.07 15.00 17.33
C VAL A 460 -1.55 14.92 18.78
N ILE A 461 -2.83 15.17 18.99
CA ILE A 461 -3.45 15.13 20.32
C ILE A 461 -4.25 13.85 20.44
N MET A 462 -3.97 13.07 21.45
CA MET A 462 -4.66 11.82 21.74
C MET A 462 -5.28 11.88 23.14
N THR A 463 -6.53 11.39 23.28
CA THR A 463 -7.23 11.36 24.57
C THR A 463 -7.80 9.97 24.80
N LEU A 464 -7.48 9.41 25.97
CA LEU A 464 -7.95 8.08 26.37
C LEU A 464 -9.37 8.11 26.94
N GLN A 465 -10.13 7.08 26.66
CA GLN A 465 -11.46 6.82 27.21
C GLN A 465 -11.45 5.41 27.80
N LEU A 466 -11.36 5.31 29.12
CA LEU A 466 -11.21 4.05 29.84
C LEU A 466 -12.36 3.87 30.85
N PRO A 467 -12.89 2.65 30.99
CA PRO A 467 -13.93 2.37 32.00
C PRO A 467 -13.39 2.43 33.45
N SER A 468 -12.09 2.16 33.64
CA SER A 468 -11.36 2.23 34.89
C SER A 468 -9.87 2.46 34.64
N ALA A 469 -9.13 2.89 35.66
CA ALA A 469 -7.67 2.98 35.57
C ALA A 469 -7.07 1.60 35.31
N GLN A 470 -6.12 1.50 34.35
CA GLN A 470 -5.46 0.25 34.03
C GLN A 470 -4.08 0.46 33.42
N THR A 471 -3.19 -0.53 33.66
CA THR A 471 -1.83 -0.49 33.15
C THR A 471 -1.74 -1.19 31.80
N PHE A 472 -1.26 -0.46 30.79
CA PHE A 472 -0.90 -1.00 29.46
C PHE A 472 0.17 -0.12 28.80
N THR A 473 0.68 -0.57 27.66
CA THR A 473 1.65 0.18 26.86
C THR A 473 0.96 0.89 25.69
N LEU A 474 1.15 2.19 25.58
CA LEU A 474 0.83 2.96 24.38
C LEU A 474 2.10 3.06 23.53
N ASN A 475 2.09 2.45 22.36
CA ASN A 475 3.20 2.44 21.41
C ASN A 475 2.92 3.45 20.31
N LEU A 476 3.73 4.52 20.23
CA LEU A 476 3.59 5.59 19.24
C LEU A 476 4.68 5.44 18.17
N ARG A 477 4.32 5.32 16.90
CA ARG A 477 5.31 5.30 15.82
C ARG A 477 5.98 6.67 15.72
N ILE A 478 7.32 6.68 15.84
CA ILE A 478 8.12 7.88 15.59
C ILE A 478 8.74 7.72 14.20
N PRO A 479 8.26 8.43 13.19
CA PRO A 479 8.78 8.29 11.83
C PRO A 479 10.29 8.54 11.78
N ALA A 480 11.00 7.84 10.89
CA ALA A 480 12.45 7.97 10.76
C ALA A 480 12.91 9.41 10.43
N TRP A 481 12.07 10.18 9.74
CA TRP A 481 12.33 11.58 9.42
C TRP A 481 12.08 12.55 10.59
N ALA A 482 11.36 12.14 11.66
CA ALA A 482 10.89 13.03 12.74
C ALA A 482 11.96 13.26 13.80
N GLN A 483 13.08 13.87 13.43
CA GLN A 483 14.13 14.29 14.36
C GLN A 483 13.59 15.34 15.35
N GLY A 484 13.94 15.20 16.62
CA GLY A 484 13.48 16.11 17.67
C GLY A 484 12.01 15.90 18.09
N ALA A 485 11.40 14.76 17.73
CA ALA A 485 10.08 14.39 18.21
C ALA A 485 10.00 14.40 19.73
N GLY A 486 8.85 14.78 20.27
CA GLY A 486 8.62 14.86 21.70
C GLY A 486 7.19 14.47 22.09
N VAL A 487 7.00 13.99 23.30
CA VAL A 487 5.67 13.66 23.83
C VAL A 487 5.46 14.30 25.19
N SER A 488 4.24 14.80 25.43
CA SER A 488 3.79 15.29 26.73
C SER A 488 2.55 14.51 27.16
N ILE A 489 2.45 14.22 28.45
CA ILE A 489 1.28 13.55 29.04
C ILE A 489 0.70 14.46 30.13
N ASN A 490 -0.57 14.84 29.96
CA ASN A 490 -1.27 15.76 30.82
C ASN A 490 -0.49 17.09 31.05
N GLY A 491 0.11 17.60 29.96
CA GLY A 491 0.90 18.83 29.96
C GLY A 491 2.33 18.69 30.49
N LYS A 492 2.73 17.50 30.98
CA LYS A 492 4.11 17.24 31.42
C LYS A 492 4.88 16.54 30.30
N ARG A 493 5.98 17.17 29.87
CA ARG A 493 6.87 16.58 28.85
C ARG A 493 7.60 15.37 29.44
N GLU A 494 7.62 14.28 28.68
CA GLU A 494 8.43 13.11 29.02
C GLU A 494 9.93 13.45 28.82
N ALA A 495 10.75 13.00 29.77
CA ALA A 495 12.18 13.33 29.79
C ALA A 495 12.99 12.52 28.77
N GLU A 496 12.56 11.28 28.49
CA GLU A 496 13.25 10.39 27.56
C GLU A 496 13.08 10.89 26.11
N PRO A 497 14.19 11.07 25.38
CA PRO A 497 14.13 11.47 23.98
C PRO A 497 13.52 10.36 23.12
N LEU A 498 12.55 10.72 22.29
CA LEU A 498 11.96 9.79 21.32
C LEU A 498 12.96 9.47 20.20
N GLN A 499 13.10 8.20 19.89
CA GLN A 499 14.00 7.74 18.84
C GLN A 499 13.25 7.61 17.50
N PRO A 500 13.62 8.39 16.45
CA PRO A 500 13.06 8.24 15.12
C PRO A 500 13.29 6.84 14.54
N GLY A 501 12.34 6.35 13.74
CA GLY A 501 12.39 5.03 13.14
C GLY A 501 12.02 3.90 14.10
N ARG A 502 11.33 4.18 15.20
CA ARG A 502 10.89 3.18 16.19
C ARG A 502 9.51 3.49 16.75
N PHE A 503 8.91 2.48 17.39
CA PHE A 503 7.79 2.72 18.28
C PHE A 503 8.30 3.17 19.64
N ALA A 504 7.83 4.33 20.12
CA ALA A 504 8.03 4.78 21.50
C ALA A 504 7.03 4.07 22.40
N ALA A 505 7.51 3.21 23.28
CA ALA A 505 6.69 2.42 24.21
C ALA A 505 6.53 3.16 25.52
N ILE A 506 5.32 3.63 25.84
CA ILE A 506 4.99 4.36 27.06
C ILE A 506 4.12 3.45 27.94
N ARG A 507 4.72 2.81 28.94
CA ARG A 507 4.02 1.93 29.90
C ARG A 507 3.75 2.64 31.20
N ARG A 508 2.46 2.76 31.57
CA ARG A 508 2.05 3.33 32.85
C ARG A 508 0.62 2.93 33.21
N GLU A 509 0.16 3.25 34.41
CA GLU A 509 -1.26 3.27 34.75
C GLU A 509 -1.91 4.45 34.03
N TRP A 510 -2.87 4.16 33.16
CA TRP A 510 -3.64 5.14 32.41
C TRP A 510 -5.01 5.34 33.04
N ARG A 511 -5.53 6.56 32.94
CA ARG A 511 -6.86 6.94 33.41
C ARG A 511 -7.65 7.54 32.25
N SER A 512 -8.98 7.49 32.38
CA SER A 512 -9.85 8.16 31.39
C SER A 512 -9.57 9.65 31.40
N ALA A 513 -9.62 10.27 30.20
CA ALA A 513 -9.23 11.65 29.93
C ALA A 513 -7.72 11.96 30.00
N ASP A 514 -6.84 10.97 30.24
CA ASP A 514 -5.41 11.20 30.02
C ASP A 514 -5.16 11.69 28.59
N ARG A 515 -4.43 12.82 28.50
CA ARG A 515 -4.15 13.52 27.25
C ARG A 515 -2.68 13.38 26.89
N ILE A 516 -2.44 12.84 25.71
CA ILE A 516 -1.11 12.63 25.14
C ILE A 516 -0.95 13.60 23.97
N GLU A 517 0.11 14.41 23.99
CA GLU A 517 0.47 15.33 22.92
C GLU A 517 1.79 14.90 22.30
N LEU A 518 1.74 14.38 21.09
CA LEU A 518 2.92 14.02 20.30
C LEU A 518 3.25 15.18 19.36
N GLN A 519 4.51 15.58 19.34
CA GLN A 519 5.06 16.58 18.43
C GLN A 519 6.02 15.92 17.46
N LEU A 520 5.74 16.04 16.17
CA LEU A 520 6.54 15.50 15.06
C LEU A 520 7.02 16.67 14.19
N PRO A 521 8.22 17.24 14.44
CA PRO A 521 8.71 18.40 13.69
C PRO A 521 8.80 18.11 12.18
N LEU A 522 8.06 18.87 11.38
CA LEU A 522 7.97 18.69 9.91
C LEU A 522 9.17 19.33 9.21
N MET A 523 10.38 18.89 9.54
CA MET A 523 11.61 19.42 8.96
C MET A 523 11.66 19.16 7.45
N GLN A 524 12.18 20.15 6.71
CA GLN A 524 12.42 20.01 5.28
C GLN A 524 13.72 19.25 5.01
N ARG A 525 13.71 18.45 3.96
CA ARG A 525 14.87 17.70 3.49
C ARG A 525 14.78 17.46 1.98
N LEU A 526 15.91 17.21 1.35
CA LEU A 526 16.00 16.82 -0.06
C LEU A 526 16.39 15.35 -0.17
N GLU A 527 15.66 14.64 -1.03
CA GLU A 527 15.98 13.26 -1.41
C GLU A 527 16.32 13.25 -2.91
N SER A 528 17.54 12.83 -3.26
CA SER A 528 17.92 12.62 -4.67
C SER A 528 17.25 11.39 -5.21
N ILE A 529 16.89 11.37 -6.49
CA ILE A 529 16.21 10.24 -7.13
C ILE A 529 17.06 8.95 -7.07
N ASP A 530 18.36 9.09 -7.26
CA ASP A 530 19.36 8.04 -7.04
C ASP A 530 20.75 8.63 -6.81
N GLY A 531 21.74 7.75 -6.55
CA GLY A 531 23.11 8.18 -6.27
C GLY A 531 23.87 8.72 -7.50
N ALA A 532 23.44 8.37 -8.71
CA ALA A 532 24.05 8.86 -9.95
C ALA A 532 23.51 10.24 -10.37
N HIS A 533 22.33 10.61 -9.88
CA HIS A 533 21.65 11.88 -10.19
C HIS A 533 21.43 12.73 -8.92
N PRO A 534 22.50 13.15 -8.22
CA PRO A 534 22.39 13.86 -6.94
C PRO A 534 21.75 15.25 -7.06
N GLN A 535 21.66 15.81 -8.27
CA GLN A 535 21.04 17.12 -8.52
C GLN A 535 19.54 17.02 -8.85
N THR A 536 19.03 15.84 -9.19
CA THR A 536 17.61 15.59 -9.41
C THR A 536 16.96 15.23 -8.08
N VAL A 537 16.33 16.21 -7.43
CA VAL A 537 15.88 16.11 -6.04
C VAL A 537 14.38 16.34 -5.89
N ALA A 538 13.78 15.64 -4.95
CA ALA A 538 12.47 15.94 -4.38
C ALA A 538 12.66 16.72 -3.07
N LEU A 539 11.83 17.75 -2.83
CA LEU A 539 11.72 18.40 -1.52
C LEU A 539 10.65 17.71 -0.70
N LEU A 540 10.97 17.38 0.56
CA LEU A 540 10.02 16.84 1.50
C LEU A 540 9.90 17.74 2.73
N ALA A 541 8.67 17.85 3.26
CA ALA A 541 8.37 18.45 4.56
C ALA A 541 7.66 17.41 5.43
N GLY A 542 8.33 16.90 6.46
CA GLY A 542 7.83 15.74 7.18
C GLY A 542 7.60 14.55 6.23
N PRO A 543 6.37 13.96 6.16
CA PRO A 543 6.08 12.86 5.24
C PRO A 543 5.75 13.31 3.81
N LEU A 544 5.45 14.60 3.60
CA LEU A 544 4.93 15.12 2.34
C LEU A 544 6.06 15.41 1.34
N VAL A 545 5.93 14.89 0.12
CA VAL A 545 6.68 15.35 -1.06
C VAL A 545 6.00 16.61 -1.58
N LEU A 546 6.76 17.69 -1.66
CA LEU A 546 6.31 18.98 -2.16
C LEU A 546 6.66 19.08 -3.65
N MET A 547 5.66 18.90 -4.49
CA MET A 547 5.80 18.92 -5.94
C MET A 547 5.73 20.34 -6.47
N ARG A 548 6.63 20.69 -7.39
CA ARG A 548 6.55 21.97 -8.10
C ARG A 548 5.28 21.99 -8.94
N VAL A 549 4.50 23.06 -8.81
CA VAL A 549 3.34 23.35 -9.65
C VAL A 549 3.72 24.42 -10.65
N PHE A 550 3.26 24.30 -11.90
CA PHE A 550 3.52 25.23 -12.98
C PHE A 550 2.31 26.08 -13.27
N ASP A 551 2.48 27.40 -13.24
CA ASP A 551 1.49 28.36 -13.75
C ASP A 551 1.60 28.46 -15.28
N ALA A 552 0.56 28.97 -15.94
CA ALA A 552 0.50 29.06 -17.40
C ALA A 552 1.66 29.84 -18.02
N ASP A 553 2.22 30.79 -17.26
CA ASP A 553 3.33 31.66 -17.68
C ASP A 553 4.71 31.19 -17.16
N ASP A 554 4.74 30.03 -16.47
CA ASP A 554 5.97 29.54 -15.82
C ASP A 554 6.94 28.96 -16.88
N SER A 555 8.07 29.64 -17.10
CA SER A 555 9.10 29.05 -17.94
C SER A 555 9.71 27.84 -17.19
N ALA A 556 9.75 26.68 -17.84
CA ALA A 556 10.42 25.49 -17.31
C ALA A 556 11.91 25.73 -16.95
N ALA A 557 12.47 26.85 -17.37
CA ALA A 557 13.90 27.20 -17.28
C ALA A 557 14.29 27.88 -15.97
N SER A 558 13.37 28.19 -15.04
CA SER A 558 13.77 28.81 -13.77
C SER A 558 14.50 27.79 -12.90
N THR A 559 15.77 28.02 -12.65
CA THR A 559 16.61 27.15 -11.81
C THR A 559 16.54 27.55 -10.33
N VAL A 560 16.68 26.59 -9.46
CA VAL A 560 16.72 26.79 -8.01
C VAL A 560 17.98 26.13 -7.44
N THR A 561 18.60 26.76 -6.43
CA THR A 561 19.70 26.13 -5.70
C THR A 561 19.17 25.23 -4.59
N ARG A 562 19.96 24.22 -4.17
CA ARG A 562 19.63 23.36 -3.03
C ARG A 562 19.25 24.16 -1.78
N THR A 563 20.01 25.18 -1.48
CA THR A 563 19.79 26.05 -0.29
C THR A 563 18.45 26.79 -0.37
N ARG A 564 18.13 27.36 -1.54
CA ARG A 564 16.84 28.06 -1.73
C ARG A 564 15.65 27.10 -1.69
N LEU A 565 15.81 25.89 -2.25
CA LEU A 565 14.76 24.89 -2.22
C LEU A 565 14.51 24.39 -0.78
N LEU A 566 15.57 24.14 0.00
CA LEU A 566 15.48 23.80 1.43
C LEU A 566 14.92 24.94 2.30
N ALA A 567 15.03 26.19 1.85
CA ALA A 567 14.48 27.36 2.54
C ALA A 567 13.06 27.71 2.08
N ALA A 568 12.37 26.83 1.35
CA ALA A 568 11.00 27.05 0.93
C ALA A 568 10.10 27.35 2.13
N GLN A 569 9.30 28.41 2.03
CA GLN A 569 8.43 28.85 3.12
C GLN A 569 6.99 28.46 2.85
N ARG A 570 6.32 27.95 3.87
CA ARG A 570 4.88 27.65 3.81
C ARG A 570 4.10 28.96 3.73
N ASP A 571 3.01 28.96 2.95
CA ASP A 571 2.09 30.09 2.85
C ASP A 571 1.48 30.42 4.24
N PRO A 572 1.67 31.65 4.75
CA PRO A 572 1.15 32.04 6.06
C PRO A 572 -0.38 32.14 6.09
N ASN A 573 -1.06 32.21 4.93
CA ASN A 573 -2.51 32.29 4.84
C ASN A 573 -3.23 30.93 4.96
N GLY A 574 -2.52 29.88 5.41
CA GLY A 574 -3.11 28.58 5.70
C GLY A 574 -3.33 27.70 4.45
N ARG A 575 -2.90 28.12 3.27
CA ARG A 575 -2.87 27.26 2.09
C ARG A 575 -1.80 26.17 2.29
N HIS A 576 -2.08 24.98 1.78
CA HIS A 576 -1.11 23.88 1.78
C HIS A 576 -0.09 24.05 0.63
N GLU A 577 0.52 25.23 0.59
CA GLU A 577 1.48 25.65 -0.43
C GLU A 577 2.78 26.11 0.22
N TRP A 578 3.87 25.90 -0.48
CA TRP A 578 5.19 26.41 -0.14
C TRP A 578 5.75 27.21 -1.30
N ARG A 579 6.63 28.15 -1.02
CA ARG A 579 7.32 28.97 -2.01
C ARG A 579 8.81 28.87 -1.83
N ALA A 580 9.51 28.43 -2.88
CA ALA A 580 10.95 28.44 -2.97
C ALA A 580 11.40 29.60 -3.87
N LEU A 581 12.25 30.48 -3.35
CA LEU A 581 12.75 31.64 -4.13
C LEU A 581 13.74 31.17 -5.21
N THR A 582 13.63 31.77 -6.40
CA THR A 582 14.54 31.59 -7.54
C THR A 582 15.22 32.91 -7.88
N GLU A 583 16.06 32.97 -8.92
CA GLU A 583 16.69 34.22 -9.34
C GLU A 583 15.72 35.23 -9.97
N GLY A 584 14.64 34.74 -10.58
CA GLY A 584 13.66 35.59 -11.29
C GLY A 584 12.25 35.54 -10.73
N GLY A 585 12.01 34.92 -9.54
CA GLY A 585 10.68 34.75 -8.99
C GLY A 585 10.60 33.73 -7.87
N SER A 586 9.62 32.86 -7.90
CA SER A 586 9.48 31.75 -6.93
C SER A 586 8.81 30.54 -7.57
N HIS A 587 9.20 29.34 -7.13
CA HIS A 587 8.45 28.12 -7.43
C HIS A 587 7.36 27.93 -6.39
N THR A 588 6.13 27.67 -6.84
CA THR A 588 5.03 27.19 -6.01
C THR A 588 5.13 25.69 -5.86
N LEU A 589 5.00 25.20 -4.63
CA LEU A 589 5.12 23.78 -4.30
C LEU A 589 3.89 23.32 -3.53
N LYS A 590 3.34 22.16 -3.88
CA LYS A 590 2.16 21.57 -3.22
C LYS A 590 2.37 20.08 -2.95
N PRO A 591 1.78 19.54 -1.88
CA PRO A 591 1.63 18.09 -1.74
C PRO A 591 0.80 17.50 -2.87
N PHE A 592 1.09 16.27 -3.27
CA PHE A 592 0.37 15.60 -4.37
C PHE A 592 -1.16 15.57 -4.16
N LEU A 593 -1.60 15.38 -2.93
CA LEU A 593 -3.03 15.32 -2.62
C LEU A 593 -3.76 16.67 -2.82
N ASP A 594 -3.05 17.79 -2.78
CA ASP A 594 -3.62 19.13 -2.97
C ASP A 594 -3.47 19.64 -4.43
N ILE A 595 -2.88 18.86 -5.32
CA ILE A 595 -2.82 19.16 -6.75
C ILE A 595 -4.13 18.74 -7.39
N GLY A 596 -4.77 19.67 -8.11
CA GLY A 596 -5.99 19.44 -8.90
C GLY A 596 -5.67 19.21 -10.38
N GLY A 597 -6.01 20.20 -11.21
CA GLY A 597 -5.76 20.19 -12.66
C GLY A 597 -4.45 20.81 -13.11
N GLU A 598 -3.63 21.31 -12.18
CA GLU A 598 -2.36 21.96 -12.48
C GLU A 598 -1.33 20.96 -13.02
N SER A 599 -0.39 21.46 -13.84
CA SER A 599 0.81 20.70 -14.17
C SER A 599 1.79 20.72 -12.98
N TYR A 600 2.48 19.60 -12.76
CA TYR A 600 3.39 19.47 -11.63
C TYR A 600 4.66 18.71 -11.99
N SER A 601 5.66 18.75 -11.12
CA SER A 601 6.85 17.89 -11.18
C SER A 601 7.23 17.42 -9.78
N ALA A 602 7.42 16.12 -9.60
CA ALA A 602 7.82 15.54 -8.32
C ALA A 602 9.30 15.82 -7.99
N TYR A 603 10.12 16.01 -9.03
CA TYR A 603 11.56 16.26 -8.91
C TYR A 603 11.95 17.57 -9.59
N GLN A 604 12.97 18.20 -9.07
CA GLN A 604 13.58 19.41 -9.62
C GLN A 604 15.07 19.23 -9.80
N GLU A 605 15.60 19.76 -10.89
CA GLU A 605 17.04 19.92 -11.08
C GLU A 605 17.52 21.11 -10.25
N VAL A 606 18.48 20.90 -9.37
CA VAL A 606 19.07 21.96 -8.56
C VAL A 606 20.48 22.26 -9.00
N LEU A 607 20.81 23.55 -9.00
CA LEU A 607 22.20 23.97 -9.25
C LEU A 607 23.10 23.52 -8.08
N PRO A 608 24.37 23.16 -8.35
CA PRO A 608 25.37 23.02 -7.31
C PRO A 608 25.40 24.28 -6.41
N ALA A 609 25.68 24.09 -5.13
CA ALA A 609 25.74 25.19 -4.16
C ALA A 609 26.90 26.14 -4.48
#